data_4a50df204ff4155836e84d55bc891bcb
#
_entry.id   4a50df204ff4155836e84d55bc891bcb
#
_cell.length_a   1.000
_cell.length_b   1.000
_cell.length_c   1.000
_cell.angle_alpha   90.00
_cell.angle_beta   90.00
_cell.angle_gamma   90.00
#
_symmetry.space_group_name_H-M   'P 1'
#
loop_
_entity.id
_entity.type
_entity.pdbx_description
1 polymer ?
#
loop_
_entity_poly.entity_id
_entity_poly.type
_entity_poly.pdbx_seq_one_letter_code
_entity_poly.pdbx_strand_id
1 'polypeptide(L)'
;LSRTLVTTREGYALALDRDASRGLSFVRGRLNDGTIVFTGDNARERDVVILESKCKLSVEGDNKAVARVKLKVKRNELPTARDGEIENTISLRELKRIEESVRGQIIACFEQCQKADIDIFHIGERLYRKKGEDWRKNQNKLYIRDIEFDAEIQVKVK
;
A
#
# COMPACT_ATOMS: atom_id res chain seq x y z
N LEU A 1 -1.86 16.17 11.24
CA LEU A 1 -2.71 15.41 10.33
C LEU A 1 -2.29 15.69 8.91
N SER A 2 -1.31 14.96 8.38
CA SER A 2 -0.91 15.11 6.97
C SER A 2 -1.90 14.34 6.09
N ARG A 3 -2.67 15.07 5.30
CA ARG A 3 -3.48 14.52 4.22
C ARG A 3 -2.74 14.74 2.90
N THR A 4 -2.72 13.74 2.05
CA THR A 4 -2.16 13.90 0.71
C THR A 4 -3.23 14.45 -0.23
N LEU A 5 -2.92 15.57 -0.88
CA LEU A 5 -3.76 16.12 -1.93
C LEU A 5 -3.29 15.58 -3.28
N VAL A 6 -4.19 14.93 -3.98
CA VAL A 6 -3.97 14.46 -5.36
C VAL A 6 -4.61 15.48 -6.30
N THR A 7 -3.82 16.02 -7.22
CA THR A 7 -4.30 16.93 -8.24
C THR A 7 -4.15 16.30 -9.62
N THR A 8 -5.13 16.49 -10.48
CA THR A 8 -5.08 16.08 -11.88
C THR A 8 -4.71 17.28 -12.77
N ARG A 9 -4.29 17.01 -14.00
CA ARG A 9 -4.01 18.07 -14.99
C ARG A 9 -5.24 18.90 -15.33
N GLU A 10 -6.43 18.36 -15.11
CA GLU A 10 -7.72 19.03 -15.36
C GLU A 10 -8.20 19.88 -14.17
N GLY A 11 -7.40 20.00 -13.13
CA GLY A 11 -7.70 20.84 -11.96
C GLY A 11 -8.53 20.18 -10.86
N TYR A 12 -8.88 18.90 -10.99
CA TYR A 12 -9.53 18.15 -9.91
C TYR A 12 -8.57 17.89 -8.76
N ALA A 13 -9.06 18.04 -7.54
CA ALA A 13 -8.30 17.74 -6.33
C ALA A 13 -9.06 16.72 -5.49
N LEU A 14 -8.34 15.69 -5.04
CA LEU A 14 -8.83 14.68 -4.12
C LEU A 14 -7.95 14.68 -2.86
N ALA A 15 -8.55 14.87 -1.70
CA ALA A 15 -7.87 14.71 -0.43
C ALA A 15 -7.98 13.24 0.02
N LEU A 16 -6.87 12.53 0.00
CA LEU A 16 -6.79 11.19 0.55
C LEU A 16 -6.86 11.24 2.08
N ASP A 17 -7.58 10.32 2.69
CA ASP A 17 -7.51 10.13 4.13
C ASP A 17 -6.13 9.63 4.58
N ARG A 18 -5.95 9.42 5.88
CA ARG A 18 -4.68 9.00 6.45
C ARG A 18 -4.21 7.65 5.91
N ASP A 19 -5.10 6.68 5.86
CA ASP A 19 -4.77 5.31 5.43
C ASP A 19 -4.46 5.27 3.94
N ALA A 20 -5.26 5.91 3.12
CA ALA A 20 -5.02 6.02 1.69
C ALA A 20 -3.72 6.79 1.37
N SER A 21 -3.42 7.86 2.10
CA SER A 21 -2.16 8.60 1.96
C SER A 21 -0.95 7.71 2.25
N ARG A 22 -1.08 6.86 3.25
CA ARG A 22 -0.05 5.89 3.63
C ARG A 22 0.08 4.78 2.59
N GLY A 23 -1.03 4.26 2.08
CA GLY A 23 -1.07 3.30 0.98
C GLY A 23 -0.35 3.81 -0.26
N LEU A 24 -0.56 5.07 -0.62
CA LEU A 24 0.15 5.72 -1.72
C LEU A 24 1.67 5.72 -1.50
N SER A 25 2.12 6.00 -0.29
CA SER A 25 3.54 6.04 0.05
C SER A 25 4.20 4.66 -0.07
N PHE A 26 3.50 3.58 0.27
CA PHE A 26 3.97 2.21 0.04
C PHE A 26 4.15 1.90 -1.44
N VAL A 27 3.17 2.23 -2.27
CA VAL A 27 3.23 1.98 -3.72
C VAL A 27 4.32 2.80 -4.40
N ARG A 28 4.57 4.02 -3.93
CA ARG A 28 5.67 4.87 -4.41
C ARG A 28 7.05 4.49 -3.87
N GLY A 29 7.14 3.52 -2.95
CA GLY A 29 8.40 3.11 -2.34
C GLY A 29 9.11 4.21 -1.55
N ARG A 30 8.35 5.16 -0.99
CA ARG A 30 8.89 6.33 -0.27
C ARG A 30 8.80 6.24 1.25
N LEU A 31 8.34 5.10 1.77
CA LEU A 31 8.29 4.86 3.22
C LEU A 31 9.59 4.21 3.69
N ASN A 32 10.58 5.04 3.94
CA ASN A 32 11.73 4.70 4.76
C ASN A 32 11.53 5.42 6.11
N ASP A 33 11.83 4.74 7.21
CA ASP A 33 11.71 5.27 8.60
C ASP A 33 10.27 5.45 9.13
N GLY A 34 9.28 4.83 8.51
CA GLY A 34 7.91 4.80 9.03
C GLY A 34 7.69 3.69 10.07
N THR A 35 6.62 3.82 10.87
CA THR A 35 6.22 2.83 11.87
C THR A 35 4.91 2.17 11.46
N ILE A 36 4.79 0.87 11.59
CA ILE A 36 3.53 0.14 11.44
C ILE A 36 3.09 -0.32 12.82
N VAL A 37 1.90 0.11 13.23
CA VAL A 37 1.26 -0.29 14.48
C VAL A 37 0.35 -1.47 14.20
N PHE A 38 0.38 -2.48 15.05
CA PHE A 38 -0.45 -3.69 14.94
C PHE A 38 -0.81 -4.23 16.33
N THR A 39 -1.82 -5.08 16.40
CA THR A 39 -2.20 -5.76 17.63
C THR A 39 -1.37 -7.02 17.80
N GLY A 40 -0.63 -7.12 18.88
CA GLY A 40 0.14 -8.31 19.24
C GLY A 40 -0.75 -9.48 19.67
N ASP A 41 -0.17 -10.66 19.81
CA ASP A 41 -0.88 -11.88 20.20
C ASP A 41 -1.46 -11.80 21.62
N ASN A 42 -0.90 -10.95 22.47
CA ASN A 42 -1.38 -10.63 23.82
C ASN A 42 -2.42 -9.50 23.87
N ALA A 43 -3.02 -9.15 22.73
CA ALA A 43 -3.96 -8.03 22.56
C ALA A 43 -3.40 -6.63 22.91
N ARG A 44 -2.09 -6.49 23.10
CA ARG A 44 -1.43 -5.21 23.27
C ARG A 44 -1.03 -4.61 21.93
N GLU A 45 -1.06 -3.29 21.85
CA GLU A 45 -0.53 -2.57 20.70
C GLU A 45 0.99 -2.71 20.67
N ARG A 46 1.50 -3.05 19.49
CA ARG A 46 2.93 -3.18 19.19
C ARG A 46 3.23 -2.45 17.89
N ASP A 47 4.48 -2.16 17.66
CA ASP A 47 4.92 -1.49 16.44
C ASP A 47 6.24 -2.04 15.91
N VAL A 48 6.41 -1.85 14.62
CA VAL A 48 7.65 -2.13 13.90
C VAL A 48 8.06 -0.90 13.10
N VAL A 49 9.38 -0.73 12.96
CA VAL A 49 9.97 0.32 12.13
C VAL A 49 10.27 -0.25 10.75
N ILE A 50 9.88 0.47 9.72
CA ILE A 50 10.17 0.13 8.33
C ILE A 50 11.61 0.52 8.01
N LEU A 51 12.42 -0.47 7.64
CA LEU A 51 13.81 -0.25 7.20
C LEU A 51 13.90 -0.06 5.69
N GLU A 52 13.06 -0.77 4.95
CA GLU A 52 13.04 -0.74 3.50
C GLU A 52 11.65 -1.09 2.99
N SER A 53 11.19 -0.35 2.00
CA SER A 53 9.94 -0.63 1.28
C SER A 53 10.20 -0.60 -0.22
N LYS A 54 9.82 -1.69 -0.90
CA LYS A 54 9.88 -1.79 -2.38
C LYS A 54 8.55 -2.24 -2.91
N CYS A 55 8.07 -1.58 -3.95
CA CYS A 55 6.83 -1.96 -4.63
C CYS A 55 7.06 -2.20 -6.12
N LYS A 56 6.47 -3.28 -6.63
CA LYS A 56 6.35 -3.56 -8.06
C LYS A 56 4.88 -3.63 -8.41
N LEU A 57 4.42 -2.72 -9.24
CA LEU A 57 3.08 -2.75 -9.80
C LEU A 57 3.10 -3.47 -11.15
N SER A 58 2.20 -4.42 -11.34
CA SER A 58 2.01 -5.15 -12.60
C SER A 58 0.55 -5.17 -13.02
N VAL A 59 0.32 -5.28 -14.33
CA VAL A 59 -1.01 -5.52 -14.89
C VAL A 59 -1.08 -6.95 -15.41
N GLU A 60 -2.17 -7.63 -15.07
CA GLU A 60 -2.44 -9.02 -15.40
C GLU A 60 -3.74 -9.10 -16.19
N GLY A 61 -3.75 -9.87 -17.28
CA GLY A 61 -4.94 -9.95 -18.14
C GLY A 61 -5.33 -8.59 -18.72
N ASP A 62 -6.64 -8.33 -18.77
CA ASP A 62 -7.20 -7.15 -19.43
C ASP A 62 -7.54 -6.00 -18.48
N ASN A 63 -7.86 -6.30 -17.24
CA ASN A 63 -8.40 -5.34 -16.28
C ASN A 63 -7.92 -5.56 -14.83
N LYS A 64 -6.88 -6.35 -14.61
CA LYS A 64 -6.35 -6.62 -13.28
C LYS A 64 -5.00 -5.95 -13.06
N ALA A 65 -4.84 -5.29 -11.93
CA ALA A 65 -3.57 -4.73 -11.48
C ALA A 65 -3.22 -5.23 -10.07
N VAL A 66 -1.95 -5.54 -9.85
CA VAL A 66 -1.45 -6.06 -8.58
C VAL A 66 -0.22 -5.27 -8.12
N ALA A 67 -0.28 -4.74 -6.93
CA ALA A 67 0.87 -4.14 -6.26
C ALA A 67 1.55 -5.18 -5.35
N ARG A 68 2.80 -5.54 -5.65
CA ARG A 68 3.59 -6.45 -4.84
C ARG A 68 4.60 -5.66 -4.03
N VAL A 69 4.39 -5.63 -2.71
CA VAL A 69 5.20 -4.86 -1.77
C VAL A 69 6.06 -5.79 -0.94
N LYS A 70 7.35 -5.49 -0.89
CA LYS A 70 8.31 -6.17 -0.01
C LYS A 70 8.78 -5.18 1.04
N LEU A 71 8.58 -5.54 2.30
CA LEU A 71 8.97 -4.75 3.45
C LEU A 71 10.05 -5.46 4.25
N LYS A 72 11.07 -4.71 4.67
CA LYS A 72 11.96 -5.09 5.77
C LYS A 72 11.61 -4.23 6.97
N VAL A 73 11.36 -4.88 8.08
CA VAL A 73 10.99 -4.21 9.33
C VAL A 73 11.90 -4.68 10.46
N LYS A 74 12.05 -3.85 11.47
CA LYS A 74 12.62 -4.23 12.77
C LYS A 74 11.64 -3.88 13.87
N ARG A 75 11.74 -4.57 15.00
CA ARG A 75 11.01 -4.17 16.21
C ARG A 75 11.43 -2.78 16.63
N ASN A 76 10.46 -2.04 17.10
CA ASN A 76 10.75 -0.81 17.81
C ASN A 76 11.12 -1.17 19.25
N GLU A 77 12.39 -1.04 19.60
CA GLU A 77 12.89 -1.30 20.95
C GLU A 77 12.57 -0.09 21.82
N LEU A 78 11.36 -0.04 22.38
CA LEU A 78 11.11 0.88 23.49
C LEU A 78 11.61 0.27 24.78
N PRO A 79 12.38 1.01 25.60
CA PRO A 79 12.94 0.53 26.86
C PRO A 79 11.90 0.56 27.99
N THR A 80 10.74 -0.05 27.80
CA THR A 80 9.72 -0.22 28.85
C THR A 80 9.59 -1.67 29.29
N ALA A 81 10.71 -2.38 29.40
CA ALA A 81 10.73 -3.68 30.04
C ALA A 81 10.89 -3.52 31.53
N ARG A 82 9.78 -3.38 32.24
CA ARG A 82 9.75 -3.57 33.70
C ARG A 82 9.43 -5.00 34.12
N ASP A 83 9.17 -5.92 33.22
CA ASP A 83 8.93 -7.33 33.55
C ASP A 83 9.59 -8.24 32.54
N GLY A 84 10.50 -9.04 33.03
CA GLY A 84 11.52 -9.93 32.51
C GLY A 84 11.17 -10.99 31.49
N GLU A 85 10.18 -10.84 30.64
CA GLU A 85 9.98 -11.65 29.45
C GLU A 85 9.85 -10.74 28.22
N ILE A 86 11.00 -10.46 27.65
CA ILE A 86 11.06 -9.87 26.31
C ILE A 86 10.62 -10.98 25.34
N GLU A 87 9.36 -10.97 24.95
CA GLU A 87 8.93 -11.67 23.75
C GLU A 87 9.62 -11.04 22.54
N ASN A 88 10.83 -11.50 22.27
CA ASN A 88 11.74 -10.90 21.29
C ASN A 88 11.38 -11.23 19.85
N THR A 89 10.36 -12.04 19.61
CA THR A 89 10.00 -12.53 18.27
C THR A 89 8.64 -12.00 17.84
N ILE A 90 8.52 -11.72 16.54
CA ILE A 90 7.24 -11.43 15.90
C ILE A 90 6.68 -12.76 15.41
N SER A 91 5.49 -13.15 15.86
CA SER A 91 4.85 -14.38 15.46
C SER A 91 4.38 -14.35 14.01
N LEU A 92 4.14 -15.52 13.41
CA LEU A 92 3.55 -15.60 12.06
C LEU A 92 2.16 -14.95 11.99
N ARG A 93 1.38 -14.98 13.08
CA ARG A 93 0.08 -14.29 13.16
C ARG A 93 0.23 -12.78 13.16
N GLU A 94 1.21 -12.29 13.91
CA GLU A 94 1.54 -10.87 13.94
C GLU A 94 2.05 -10.38 12.59
N LEU A 95 2.89 -11.15 11.89
CA LEU A 95 3.33 -10.83 10.53
C LEU A 95 2.15 -10.71 9.58
N LYS A 96 1.19 -11.62 9.63
CA LYS A 96 -0.04 -11.55 8.81
C LYS A 96 -0.85 -10.29 9.11
N ARG A 97 -0.98 -9.90 10.38
CA ARG A 97 -1.68 -8.64 10.74
C ARG A 97 -0.99 -7.41 10.18
N ILE A 98 0.35 -7.40 10.17
CA ILE A 98 1.12 -6.32 9.55
C ILE A 98 0.86 -6.30 8.04
N GLU A 99 0.91 -7.44 7.37
CA GLU A 99 0.65 -7.57 5.93
C GLU A 99 -0.77 -7.12 5.57
N GLU A 100 -1.78 -7.54 6.34
CA GLU A 100 -3.18 -7.13 6.15
C GLU A 100 -3.39 -5.64 6.38
N SER A 101 -2.74 -5.05 7.37
CA SER A 101 -2.81 -3.60 7.62
C SER A 101 -2.26 -2.80 6.44
N VAL A 102 -1.11 -3.17 5.93
CA VAL A 102 -0.50 -2.51 4.76
C VAL A 102 -1.34 -2.72 3.50
N ARG A 103 -1.83 -3.95 3.29
CA ARG A 103 -2.72 -4.28 2.18
C ARG A 103 -3.97 -3.40 2.21
N GLY A 104 -4.63 -3.29 3.35
CA GLY A 104 -5.82 -2.46 3.53
C GLY A 104 -5.58 -0.99 3.20
N GLN A 105 -4.43 -0.44 3.59
CA GLN A 105 -4.07 0.95 3.28
C GLN A 105 -3.85 1.18 1.78
N ILE A 106 -3.20 0.24 1.09
CA ILE A 106 -2.98 0.32 -0.37
C ILE A 106 -4.30 0.21 -1.13
N ILE A 107 -5.16 -0.72 -0.73
CA ILE A 107 -6.49 -0.89 -1.34
C ILE A 107 -7.36 0.35 -1.10
N ALA A 108 -7.37 0.90 0.11
CA ALA A 108 -8.10 2.13 0.42
C ALA A 108 -7.65 3.30 -0.46
N CYS A 109 -6.35 3.43 -0.72
CA CYS A 109 -5.83 4.44 -1.65
C CYS A 109 -6.39 4.24 -3.05
N PHE A 110 -6.32 3.02 -3.57
CA PHE A 110 -6.83 2.72 -4.91
C PHE A 110 -8.33 2.99 -5.01
N GLU A 111 -9.13 2.51 -4.06
CA GLU A 111 -10.58 2.67 -4.06
C GLU A 111 -11.02 4.13 -3.99
N GLN A 112 -10.37 4.95 -3.16
CA GLN A 112 -10.67 6.38 -3.09
C GLN A 112 -10.37 7.07 -4.42
N CYS A 113 -9.26 6.75 -5.06
CA CYS A 113 -8.90 7.29 -6.38
C CYS A 113 -9.83 6.74 -7.48
N GLN A 114 -10.17 5.46 -7.45
CA GLN A 114 -11.09 4.82 -8.40
C GLN A 114 -12.48 5.49 -8.40
N LYS A 115 -13.03 5.77 -7.22
CA LYS A 115 -14.32 6.47 -7.07
C LYS A 115 -14.29 7.89 -7.65
N ALA A 116 -13.13 8.51 -7.67
CA ALA A 116 -12.91 9.85 -8.24
C ALA A 116 -12.43 9.79 -9.71
N ASP A 117 -12.41 8.62 -10.34
CA ASP A 117 -11.90 8.39 -11.70
C ASP A 117 -10.43 8.82 -11.90
N ILE A 118 -9.62 8.69 -10.86
CA ILE A 118 -8.21 9.05 -10.88
C ILE A 118 -7.34 7.80 -10.93
N ASP A 119 -6.50 7.68 -11.95
CA ASP A 119 -5.48 6.64 -12.08
C ASP A 119 -4.18 7.05 -11.37
N ILE A 120 -4.18 7.00 -10.03
CA ILE A 120 -3.05 7.42 -9.20
C ILE A 120 -1.80 6.53 -9.37
N PHE A 121 -1.99 5.28 -9.79
CA PHE A 121 -0.92 4.31 -9.96
C PHE A 121 -0.45 4.15 -11.41
N HIS A 122 -0.98 4.99 -12.33
CA HIS A 122 -0.65 4.94 -13.75
C HIS A 122 -0.87 3.56 -14.39
N ILE A 123 -1.98 2.91 -14.03
CA ILE A 123 -2.36 1.59 -14.54
C ILE A 123 -2.63 1.67 -16.04
N GLY A 124 -3.28 2.74 -16.50
CA GLY A 124 -3.56 2.96 -17.92
C GLY A 124 -2.30 3.02 -18.78
N GLU A 125 -1.24 3.65 -18.29
CA GLU A 125 0.04 3.69 -18.99
C GLU A 125 0.66 2.27 -19.11
N ARG A 126 0.54 1.46 -18.08
CA ARG A 126 1.02 0.07 -18.09
C ARG A 126 0.21 -0.82 -19.02
N LEU A 127 -1.10 -0.63 -19.05
CA LEU A 127 -1.97 -1.31 -20.00
C LEU A 127 -1.65 -0.93 -21.44
N TYR A 128 -1.42 0.36 -21.71
CA TYR A 128 -1.01 0.84 -23.01
C TYR A 128 0.31 0.23 -23.47
N ARG A 129 1.32 0.20 -22.59
CA ARG A 129 2.61 -0.43 -22.91
C ARG A 129 2.50 -1.92 -23.18
N LYS A 130 1.54 -2.62 -22.55
CA LYS A 130 1.34 -4.05 -22.72
C LYS A 130 0.50 -4.40 -23.96
N LYS A 131 -0.55 -3.62 -24.25
CA LYS A 131 -1.56 -3.91 -25.27
C LYS A 131 -1.42 -3.06 -26.53
N GLY A 132 -0.68 -1.97 -26.50
CA GLY A 132 -0.42 -1.09 -27.63
C GLY A 132 -1.57 -0.15 -28.00
N GLU A 133 -1.52 0.36 -29.24
CA GLU A 133 -2.43 1.39 -29.75
C GLU A 133 -3.91 0.93 -29.79
N ASP A 134 -4.18 -0.35 -29.99
CA ASP A 134 -5.56 -0.85 -30.03
C ASP A 134 -6.28 -0.66 -28.70
N TRP A 135 -5.58 -0.86 -27.60
CA TRP A 135 -6.12 -0.58 -26.27
C TRP A 135 -6.43 0.91 -26.11
N ARG A 136 -5.53 1.79 -26.53
CA ARG A 136 -5.70 3.24 -26.46
C ARG A 136 -6.90 3.74 -27.26
N LYS A 137 -7.13 3.18 -28.45
CA LYS A 137 -8.25 3.53 -29.31
C LYS A 137 -9.60 3.06 -28.78
N ASN A 138 -9.61 1.90 -28.11
CA ASN A 138 -10.81 1.24 -27.61
C ASN A 138 -11.08 1.48 -26.12
N GLN A 139 -10.17 2.18 -25.40
CA GLN A 139 -10.35 2.44 -23.99
C GLN A 139 -11.53 3.38 -23.74
N ASN A 140 -12.36 3.03 -22.77
CA ASN A 140 -13.31 3.98 -22.19
C ASN A 140 -12.55 5.02 -21.35
N LYS A 141 -13.00 6.27 -21.34
CA LYS A 141 -12.44 7.32 -20.46
C LYS A 141 -12.50 6.97 -18.97
N LEU A 142 -13.39 6.08 -18.60
CA LEU A 142 -13.60 5.62 -17.22
C LEU A 142 -13.03 4.22 -16.97
N TYR A 143 -12.02 3.80 -17.74
CA TYR A 143 -11.41 2.46 -17.64
C TYR A 143 -10.96 2.10 -16.20
N ILE A 144 -10.59 3.09 -15.39
CA ILE A 144 -10.14 2.85 -14.02
C ILE A 144 -11.22 2.23 -13.14
N ARG A 145 -12.49 2.46 -13.45
CA ARG A 145 -13.63 1.86 -12.73
C ARG A 145 -13.73 0.35 -12.90
N ASP A 146 -13.25 -0.16 -14.04
CA ASP A 146 -13.31 -1.57 -14.39
C ASP A 146 -12.06 -2.35 -13.96
N ILE A 147 -11.08 -1.67 -13.37
CA ILE A 147 -9.87 -2.31 -12.89
C ILE A 147 -10.12 -3.03 -11.57
N GLU A 148 -9.83 -4.32 -11.56
CA GLU A 148 -9.68 -5.11 -10.35
C GLU A 148 -8.29 -4.90 -9.79
N PHE A 149 -8.21 -4.38 -8.58
CA PHE A 149 -6.94 -4.09 -7.93
C PHE A 149 -6.74 -4.97 -6.71
N ASP A 150 -5.55 -5.52 -6.57
CA ASP A 150 -5.11 -6.23 -5.38
C ASP A 150 -3.70 -5.82 -4.95
N ALA A 151 -3.37 -6.12 -3.70
CA ALA A 151 -2.05 -5.90 -3.14
C ALA A 151 -1.57 -7.16 -2.43
N GLU A 152 -0.35 -7.57 -2.75
CA GLU A 152 0.35 -8.70 -2.12
C GLU A 152 1.51 -8.13 -1.30
N ILE A 153 1.53 -8.41 0.00
CA ILE A 153 2.52 -7.87 0.92
C ILE A 153 3.38 -9.00 1.45
N GLN A 154 4.69 -8.82 1.41
CA GLN A 154 5.66 -9.73 2.02
C GLN A 154 6.49 -8.95 3.05
N VAL A 155 6.42 -9.33 4.30
CA VAL A 155 7.19 -8.73 5.39
C VAL A 155 8.32 -9.65 5.81
N LYS A 156 9.52 -9.08 5.92
CA LYS A 156 10.70 -9.72 6.51
C LYS A 156 11.13 -8.95 7.75
N VAL A 157 11.31 -9.65 8.85
CA VAL A 157 11.85 -9.10 10.09
C VAL A 157 13.38 -9.25 10.09
N LYS A 158 14.05 -8.18 10.45
CA LYS A 158 15.49 -8.18 10.64
C LYS A 158 15.85 -8.47 12.08
#